data_d3e54cddc752a9d16e6265ec557911c8
#
_entry.id   d3e54cddc752a9d16e6265ec557911c8
#
_cell.length_a   1.000
_cell.length_b   1.000
_cell.length_c   1.000
_cell.angle_alpha   90.00
_cell.angle_beta   90.00
_cell.angle_gamma   90.00
#
_symmetry.space_group_name_H-M   'P 1'
#
loop_
_entity.id
_entity.type
_entity.pdbx_description
1 polymer ?
#
loop_
_entity_poly.entity_id
_entity_poly.type
_entity_poly.pdbx_seq_one_letter_code
_entity_poly.pdbx_strand_id
1 'polypeptide(L)'
;LTAPEAEKYMQPKNPCVVTGLPVRGELINADREFSRAELGVDERPVILSMGGSLGARVINNAVTQLIEERYERKDCYFLHATGKAGVGMFDVIEKEKNINLAENKHIMLREYINDMHRRMAAADLVICRAGASSLSELQALGKASILVPSPNVSENHQFHNAMALVNKGAA
;
A
#
# COMPACT_ATOMS: atom_id res chain seq x y z
N LEU A 1 23.54 -6.02 0.12
CA LEU A 1 22.62 -5.95 -1.03
C LEU A 1 21.20 -6.21 -0.57
N THR A 2 20.23 -5.59 -1.23
CA THR A 2 18.79 -5.81 -0.96
C THR A 2 18.29 -7.10 -1.61
N ALA A 3 18.87 -7.51 -2.72
CA ALA A 3 18.53 -8.73 -3.44
C ALA A 3 19.77 -9.29 -4.16
N PRO A 4 19.85 -10.61 -4.38
CA PRO A 4 21.00 -11.24 -5.08
C PRO A 4 21.20 -10.68 -6.48
N GLU A 5 20.11 -10.38 -7.17
CA GLU A 5 20.13 -9.88 -8.56
C GLU A 5 20.81 -8.51 -8.70
N ALA A 6 20.95 -7.77 -7.59
CA ALA A 6 21.62 -6.48 -7.60
C ALA A 6 23.15 -6.59 -7.81
N GLU A 7 23.74 -7.73 -7.48
CA GLU A 7 25.21 -7.95 -7.57
C GLU A 7 25.74 -7.77 -9.00
N LYS A 8 24.98 -8.22 -9.99
CA LYS A 8 25.37 -8.12 -11.42
C LYS A 8 25.54 -6.68 -11.95
N TYR A 9 24.94 -5.70 -11.26
CA TYR A 9 25.05 -4.28 -11.62
C TYR A 9 26.13 -3.55 -10.84
N MET A 10 26.81 -4.25 -9.95
CA MET A 10 27.88 -3.70 -9.12
C MET A 10 29.21 -4.32 -9.51
N GLN A 11 30.30 -3.60 -9.28
CA GLN A 11 31.67 -4.12 -9.39
C GLN A 11 32.31 -4.11 -7.99
N PRO A 12 31.85 -4.97 -7.08
CA PRO A 12 32.30 -4.93 -5.71
C PRO A 12 33.74 -5.40 -5.58
N LYS A 13 34.55 -4.68 -4.79
CA LYS A 13 35.91 -5.10 -4.47
C LYS A 13 35.96 -6.26 -3.48
N ASN A 14 34.89 -6.46 -2.72
CA ASN A 14 34.75 -7.52 -1.71
C ASN A 14 33.46 -8.30 -1.99
N PRO A 15 33.35 -9.55 -1.48
CA PRO A 15 32.13 -10.36 -1.60
C PRO A 15 30.91 -9.59 -1.08
N CYS A 16 29.81 -9.66 -1.83
CA CYS A 16 28.55 -9.08 -1.43
C CYS A 16 27.79 -9.99 -0.47
N VAL A 17 27.19 -9.39 0.54
CA VAL A 17 26.26 -10.08 1.43
C VAL A 17 24.85 -9.58 1.17
N VAL A 18 23.91 -10.48 0.93
CA VAL A 18 22.49 -10.16 0.75
C VAL A 18 21.83 -10.10 2.12
N THR A 19 21.47 -8.90 2.56
CA THR A 19 20.87 -8.67 3.88
C THR A 19 19.37 -8.35 3.80
N GLY A 20 18.84 -8.12 2.60
CA GLY A 20 17.51 -7.54 2.41
C GLY A 20 17.46 -6.07 2.84
N LEU A 21 16.26 -5.51 2.90
CA LEU A 21 16.01 -4.20 3.51
C LEU A 21 15.51 -4.40 4.95
N PRO A 22 15.99 -3.60 5.90
CA PRO A 22 15.47 -3.63 7.26
C PRO A 22 13.98 -3.29 7.27
N VAL A 23 13.20 -4.06 8.00
CA VAL A 23 11.78 -3.80 8.27
C VAL A 23 11.64 -3.32 9.70
N ARG A 24 10.83 -2.30 9.91
CA ARG A 24 10.62 -1.72 11.23
C ARG A 24 9.99 -2.74 12.17
N GLY A 25 10.53 -2.83 13.39
CA GLY A 25 10.02 -3.76 14.41
C GLY A 25 8.54 -3.54 14.74
N GLU A 26 8.08 -2.31 14.70
CA GLU A 26 6.67 -1.95 14.90
C GLU A 26 5.72 -2.65 13.90
N LEU A 27 6.17 -2.81 12.65
CA LEU A 27 5.39 -3.52 11.62
C LEU A 27 5.31 -5.01 11.92
N ILE A 28 6.46 -5.63 12.26
CA ILE A 28 6.54 -7.08 12.49
C ILE A 28 5.75 -7.48 13.74
N ASN A 29 5.76 -6.62 14.76
CA ASN A 29 5.14 -6.91 16.06
C ASN A 29 3.69 -6.38 16.16
N ALA A 30 3.14 -5.77 15.11
CA ALA A 30 1.77 -5.27 15.13
C ALA A 30 0.77 -6.43 15.13
N ASP A 31 -0.07 -6.47 16.15
CA ASP A 31 -1.13 -7.46 16.27
C ASP A 31 -2.33 -7.09 15.39
N ARG A 32 -2.83 -8.05 14.63
CA ARG A 32 -3.94 -7.87 13.70
C ARG A 32 -5.25 -7.57 14.42
N GLU A 33 -5.60 -8.38 15.41
CA GLU A 33 -6.90 -8.29 16.12
C GLU A 33 -6.96 -6.97 16.89
N PHE A 34 -5.89 -6.63 17.60
CA PHE A 34 -5.77 -5.36 18.28
C PHE A 34 -5.89 -4.18 17.31
N SER A 35 -5.22 -4.24 16.17
CA SER A 35 -5.25 -3.19 15.15
C SER A 35 -6.64 -3.03 14.55
N ARG A 36 -7.36 -4.12 14.29
CA ARG A 36 -8.73 -4.06 13.78
C ARG A 36 -9.70 -3.47 14.80
N ALA A 37 -9.58 -3.87 16.07
CA ALA A 37 -10.38 -3.32 17.15
C ALA A 37 -10.18 -1.81 17.33
N GLU A 38 -8.93 -1.33 17.31
CA GLU A 38 -8.63 0.11 17.38
C GLU A 38 -9.18 0.91 16.20
N LEU A 39 -9.22 0.30 15.01
CA LEU A 39 -9.79 0.90 13.81
C LEU A 39 -11.32 0.86 13.78
N GLY A 40 -11.94 0.11 14.66
CA GLY A 40 -13.38 -0.08 14.69
C GLY A 40 -13.89 -0.85 13.46
N VAL A 41 -13.06 -1.74 12.89
CA VAL A 41 -13.43 -2.60 11.76
C VAL A 41 -13.77 -3.99 12.25
N ASP A 42 -14.80 -4.59 11.64
CA ASP A 42 -15.25 -5.96 11.92
C ASP A 42 -14.58 -7.00 11.00
N GLU A 43 -15.17 -8.18 10.84
CA GLU A 43 -14.61 -9.28 10.05
C GLU A 43 -14.56 -9.05 8.53
N ARG A 44 -15.17 -7.97 8.04
CA ARG A 44 -15.17 -7.65 6.61
C ARG A 44 -13.77 -7.32 6.12
N PRO A 45 -13.47 -7.59 4.83
CA PRO A 45 -12.15 -7.28 4.27
C PRO A 45 -11.75 -5.82 4.42
N VAL A 46 -10.49 -5.58 4.76
CA VAL A 46 -9.86 -4.26 4.84
C VAL A 46 -8.89 -4.11 3.69
N ILE A 47 -9.13 -3.14 2.84
CA ILE A 47 -8.28 -2.79 1.70
C ILE A 47 -7.48 -1.53 2.06
N LEU A 48 -6.17 -1.69 2.19
CA LEU A 48 -5.25 -0.57 2.39
C LEU A 48 -4.67 -0.17 1.04
N SER A 49 -4.71 1.13 0.71
CA SER A 49 -4.12 1.63 -0.53
C SER A 49 -3.27 2.87 -0.30
N MET A 50 -2.13 2.94 -0.98
CA MET A 50 -1.17 4.04 -0.83
C MET A 50 -0.28 4.21 -2.06
N GLY A 51 0.01 5.47 -2.39
CA GLY A 51 0.88 5.86 -3.52
C GLY A 51 2.25 6.42 -3.11
N GLY A 52 2.62 6.29 -1.83
CA GLY A 52 3.77 6.99 -1.23
C GLY A 52 3.39 8.40 -0.74
N SER A 53 4.35 9.12 -0.14
CA SER A 53 4.12 10.43 0.49
C SER A 53 3.61 11.51 -0.49
N LEU A 54 4.02 11.44 -1.74
CA LEU A 54 3.53 12.37 -2.79
C LEU A 54 2.19 11.92 -3.37
N GLY A 55 1.79 10.69 -3.14
CA GLY A 55 0.62 10.08 -3.77
C GLY A 55 0.91 9.53 -5.17
N ALA A 56 -0.04 8.79 -5.70
CA ALA A 56 0.03 8.23 -7.05
C ALA A 56 -1.32 8.39 -7.73
N ARG A 57 -1.41 9.27 -8.72
CA ARG A 57 -2.68 9.60 -9.41
C ARG A 57 -3.41 8.33 -9.90
N VAL A 58 -2.66 7.37 -10.49
CA VAL A 58 -3.27 6.14 -10.99
C VAL A 58 -3.90 5.30 -9.88
N ILE A 59 -3.26 5.22 -8.71
CA ILE A 59 -3.80 4.51 -7.55
C ILE A 59 -4.99 5.27 -6.99
N ASN A 60 -4.86 6.60 -6.82
CA ASN A 60 -5.95 7.43 -6.31
C ASN A 60 -7.20 7.31 -7.20
N ASN A 61 -7.05 7.40 -8.54
CA ASN A 61 -8.17 7.26 -9.48
C ASN A 61 -8.84 5.88 -9.39
N ALA A 62 -8.04 4.81 -9.36
CA ALA A 62 -8.58 3.45 -9.28
C ALA A 62 -9.32 3.21 -7.95
N VAL A 63 -8.74 3.69 -6.84
CA VAL A 63 -9.38 3.56 -5.51
C VAL A 63 -10.65 4.40 -5.43
N THR A 64 -10.67 5.58 -6.04
CA THR A 64 -11.87 6.40 -6.17
C THR A 64 -13.02 5.62 -6.84
N GLN A 65 -12.75 5.01 -8.00
CA GLN A 65 -13.75 4.22 -8.71
C GLN A 65 -14.24 3.03 -7.85
N LEU A 66 -13.33 2.33 -7.18
CA LEU A 66 -13.70 1.25 -6.26
C LEU A 66 -14.57 1.73 -5.10
N ILE A 67 -14.28 2.88 -4.53
CA ILE A 67 -15.08 3.50 -3.47
C ILE A 67 -16.47 3.86 -3.99
N GLU A 68 -16.57 4.48 -5.17
CA GLU A 68 -17.86 4.82 -5.79
C GLU A 68 -18.73 3.58 -6.01
N GLU A 69 -18.15 2.53 -6.58
CA GLU A 69 -18.86 1.27 -6.86
C GLU A 69 -19.33 0.54 -5.60
N ARG A 70 -18.59 0.70 -4.50
CA ARG A 70 -18.81 -0.02 -3.25
C ARG A 70 -19.44 0.81 -2.14
N TYR A 71 -19.69 2.10 -2.37
CA TYR A 71 -20.15 3.04 -1.36
C TYR A 71 -21.40 2.55 -0.60
N GLU A 72 -22.40 2.06 -1.34
CA GLU A 72 -23.64 1.56 -0.76
C GLU A 72 -23.55 0.12 -0.24
N ARG A 73 -22.60 -0.66 -0.77
CA ARG A 73 -22.49 -2.10 -0.41
C ARG A 73 -21.98 -2.32 0.99
N LYS A 74 -21.05 -1.49 1.44
CA LYS A 74 -20.42 -1.57 2.75
C LYS A 74 -19.88 -2.96 3.10
N ASP A 75 -19.44 -3.71 2.07
CA ASP A 75 -18.97 -5.09 2.17
C ASP A 75 -17.47 -5.21 2.46
N CYS A 76 -16.77 -4.10 2.48
CA CYS A 76 -15.36 -3.99 2.85
C CYS A 76 -15.04 -2.60 3.42
N TYR A 77 -13.86 -2.47 4.00
CA TYR A 77 -13.31 -1.19 4.48
C TYR A 77 -12.21 -0.71 3.53
N PHE A 78 -12.20 0.59 3.26
CA PHE A 78 -11.14 1.26 2.51
C PHE A 78 -10.33 2.15 3.44
N LEU A 79 -9.03 1.87 3.56
CA LEU A 79 -8.04 2.72 4.20
C LEU A 79 -7.16 3.29 3.08
N HIS A 80 -7.29 4.58 2.76
CA HIS A 80 -6.57 5.16 1.63
C HIS A 80 -5.71 6.34 2.03
N ALA A 81 -4.40 6.26 1.71
CA ALA A 81 -3.46 7.37 1.80
C ALA A 81 -3.36 8.04 0.43
N THR A 82 -3.96 9.23 0.30
CA THR A 82 -4.01 9.97 -0.96
C THR A 82 -2.65 10.54 -1.37
N GLY A 83 -1.79 10.82 -0.39
CA GLY A 83 -0.60 11.64 -0.58
C GLY A 83 -0.96 13.08 -0.96
N LYS A 84 0.06 13.93 -1.05
CA LYS A 84 -0.12 15.35 -1.39
C LYS A 84 -0.87 15.58 -2.72
N ALA A 85 -0.63 14.72 -3.71
CA ALA A 85 -1.26 14.84 -5.04
C ALA A 85 -2.75 14.48 -5.06
N GLY A 86 -3.27 13.88 -4.00
CA GLY A 86 -4.68 13.48 -3.90
C GLY A 86 -5.54 14.39 -3.03
N VAL A 87 -4.95 15.42 -2.43
CA VAL A 87 -5.68 16.40 -1.61
C VAL A 87 -6.74 17.10 -2.48
N GLY A 88 -7.97 17.16 -1.98
CA GLY A 88 -9.12 17.76 -2.70
C GLY A 88 -9.74 16.88 -3.79
N MET A 89 -9.12 15.76 -4.16
CA MET A 89 -9.67 14.88 -5.20
C MET A 89 -10.99 14.25 -4.76
N PHE A 90 -11.10 13.87 -3.50
CA PHE A 90 -12.32 13.28 -2.95
C PHE A 90 -13.44 14.29 -2.71
N ASP A 91 -13.11 15.56 -2.47
CA ASP A 91 -14.11 16.65 -2.37
C ASP A 91 -14.91 16.83 -3.67
N VAL A 92 -14.25 16.58 -4.81
CA VAL A 92 -14.90 16.64 -6.13
C VAL A 92 -15.95 15.54 -6.25
N ILE A 93 -15.57 14.31 -5.83
CA ILE A 93 -16.47 13.15 -5.90
C ILE A 93 -17.67 13.32 -4.96
N GLU A 94 -17.43 13.78 -3.73
CA GLU A 94 -18.52 14.06 -2.79
C GLU A 94 -19.56 14.99 -3.39
N LYS A 95 -19.10 16.06 -4.07
CA LYS A 95 -19.97 17.01 -4.75
C LYS A 95 -20.70 16.45 -5.97
N GLU A 96 -19.95 15.73 -6.84
CA GLU A 96 -20.51 15.19 -8.08
C GLU A 96 -21.52 14.06 -7.83
N LYS A 97 -21.28 13.24 -6.81
CA LYS A 97 -22.12 12.08 -6.49
C LYS A 97 -23.11 12.36 -5.35
N ASN A 98 -23.04 13.53 -4.73
CA ASN A 98 -23.84 13.88 -3.55
C ASN A 98 -23.73 12.84 -2.43
N ILE A 99 -22.48 12.40 -2.13
CA ILE A 99 -22.15 11.46 -1.08
C ILE A 99 -21.30 12.13 0.00
N ASN A 100 -21.32 11.60 1.21
CA ASN A 100 -20.49 12.08 2.32
C ASN A 100 -19.54 10.96 2.75
N LEU A 101 -18.27 11.06 2.32
CA LEU A 101 -17.24 10.08 2.63
C LEU A 101 -16.83 10.14 4.11
N ALA A 102 -16.89 11.31 4.73
CA ALA A 102 -16.52 11.47 6.14
C ALA A 102 -17.50 10.78 7.10
N GLU A 103 -18.77 10.66 6.74
CA GLU A 103 -19.79 9.95 7.52
C GLU A 103 -19.79 8.43 7.26
N ASN A 104 -19.16 7.99 6.19
CA ASN A 104 -19.08 6.58 5.86
C ASN A 104 -17.96 5.89 6.66
N LYS A 105 -18.33 5.18 7.71
CA LYS A 105 -17.38 4.46 8.59
C LYS A 105 -16.55 3.37 7.90
N HIS A 106 -16.92 2.97 6.67
CA HIS A 106 -16.18 1.99 5.87
C HIS A 106 -15.08 2.63 5.01
N ILE A 107 -15.01 3.96 4.97
CA ILE A 107 -14.06 4.68 4.13
C ILE A 107 -13.24 5.64 5.00
N MET A 108 -11.95 5.37 5.10
CA MET A 108 -11.00 6.17 5.87
C MET A 108 -9.97 6.78 4.93
N LEU A 109 -10.16 8.07 4.61
CA LEU A 109 -9.25 8.83 3.76
C LEU A 109 -8.30 9.66 4.60
N ARG A 110 -7.02 9.63 4.28
CA ARG A 110 -5.99 10.47 4.92
C ARG A 110 -4.98 10.90 3.86
N GLU A 111 -4.46 12.12 3.98
CA GLU A 111 -3.33 12.54 3.16
C GLU A 111 -2.11 11.66 3.46
N TYR A 112 -1.85 11.42 4.73
CA TYR A 112 -0.75 10.60 5.20
C TYR A 112 -1.19 9.73 6.39
N ILE A 113 -0.69 8.49 6.44
CA ILE A 113 -0.95 7.53 7.51
C ILE A 113 0.29 7.43 8.39
N ASN A 114 0.21 7.93 9.63
CA ASN A 114 1.32 7.90 10.58
C ASN A 114 1.46 6.54 11.28
N ASP A 115 0.35 5.86 11.51
CA ASP A 115 0.24 4.56 12.17
C ASP A 115 0.20 3.39 11.17
N MET A 116 1.05 3.45 10.13
CA MET A 116 1.06 2.49 9.02
C MET A 116 1.19 1.03 9.50
N HIS A 117 1.93 0.78 10.58
CA HIS A 117 2.09 -0.56 11.15
C HIS A 117 0.74 -1.18 11.53
N ARG A 118 -0.18 -0.41 12.14
CA ARG A 118 -1.52 -0.86 12.51
C ARG A 118 -2.41 -1.07 11.28
N ARG A 119 -2.34 -0.14 10.31
CA ARG A 119 -3.13 -0.25 9.07
C ARG A 119 -2.70 -1.46 8.26
N MET A 120 -1.40 -1.69 8.15
CA MET A 120 -0.85 -2.88 7.51
C MET A 120 -1.24 -4.16 8.25
N ALA A 121 -1.18 -4.19 9.58
CA ALA A 121 -1.59 -5.35 10.36
C ALA A 121 -3.07 -5.69 10.12
N ALA A 122 -3.96 -4.69 10.17
CA ALA A 122 -5.40 -4.85 9.97
C ALA A 122 -5.79 -5.23 8.53
N ALA A 123 -5.00 -4.86 7.53
CA ALA A 123 -5.33 -5.04 6.12
C ALA A 123 -5.31 -6.51 5.67
N ASP A 124 -6.25 -6.85 4.81
CA ASP A 124 -6.32 -8.12 4.08
C ASP A 124 -5.67 -8.02 2.70
N LEU A 125 -5.80 -6.86 2.06
CA LEU A 125 -5.22 -6.56 0.76
C LEU A 125 -4.53 -5.20 0.80
N VAL A 126 -3.34 -5.11 0.22
CA VAL A 126 -2.60 -3.85 0.09
C VAL A 126 -2.41 -3.49 -1.38
N ILE A 127 -2.83 -2.28 -1.78
CA ILE A 127 -2.62 -1.74 -3.12
C ILE A 127 -1.56 -0.64 -3.02
N CYS A 128 -0.39 -0.84 -3.61
CA CYS A 128 0.69 0.14 -3.47
C CYS A 128 1.67 0.17 -4.65
N ARG A 129 2.59 1.13 -4.59
CA ARG A 129 3.77 1.17 -5.47
C ARG A 129 4.75 0.05 -5.14
N ALA A 130 5.51 -0.41 -6.16
CA ALA A 130 6.50 -1.47 -6.00
C ALA A 130 7.90 -0.93 -5.59
N GLY A 131 7.93 -0.02 -4.62
CA GLY A 131 9.18 0.44 -4.00
C GLY A 131 9.80 -0.64 -3.11
N ALA A 132 11.12 -0.72 -3.08
CA ALA A 132 11.84 -1.79 -2.37
C ALA A 132 11.44 -1.87 -0.88
N SER A 133 11.28 -0.73 -0.19
CA SER A 133 10.86 -0.72 1.23
C SER A 133 9.46 -1.31 1.41
N SER A 134 8.49 -0.88 0.57
CA SER A 134 7.11 -1.40 0.65
C SER A 134 7.07 -2.90 0.39
N LEU A 135 7.85 -3.39 -0.58
CA LEU A 135 7.91 -4.82 -0.87
C LEU A 135 8.51 -5.62 0.28
N SER A 136 9.58 -5.11 0.92
CA SER A 136 10.17 -5.76 2.09
C SER A 136 9.18 -5.84 3.25
N GLU A 137 8.41 -4.77 3.49
CA GLU A 137 7.35 -4.73 4.50
C GLU A 137 6.23 -5.73 4.19
N LEU A 138 5.73 -5.77 2.95
CA LEU A 138 4.69 -6.71 2.52
C LEU A 138 5.13 -8.16 2.65
N GLN A 139 6.36 -8.47 2.22
CA GLN A 139 6.94 -9.81 2.32
C GLN A 139 7.10 -10.25 3.77
N ALA A 140 7.63 -9.38 4.64
CA ALA A 140 7.80 -9.67 6.06
C ALA A 140 6.47 -9.95 6.78
N LEU A 141 5.39 -9.31 6.34
CA LEU A 141 4.04 -9.47 6.89
C LEU A 141 3.20 -10.53 6.19
N GLY A 142 3.68 -11.13 5.11
CA GLY A 142 2.92 -12.09 4.31
C GLY A 142 1.62 -11.51 3.74
N LYS A 143 1.62 -10.22 3.36
CA LYS A 143 0.40 -9.52 2.91
C LYS A 143 0.11 -9.77 1.44
N ALA A 144 -1.13 -10.14 1.14
CA ALA A 144 -1.64 -10.11 -0.23
C ALA A 144 -1.56 -8.69 -0.79
N SER A 145 -1.10 -8.55 -2.03
CA SER A 145 -0.87 -7.22 -2.59
C SER A 145 -1.15 -7.11 -4.08
N ILE A 146 -1.62 -5.93 -4.48
CA ILE A 146 -1.67 -5.48 -5.87
C ILE A 146 -0.57 -4.42 -6.03
N LEU A 147 0.43 -4.74 -6.84
CA LEU A 147 1.56 -3.88 -7.07
C LEU A 147 1.35 -3.03 -8.32
N VAL A 148 1.47 -1.73 -8.17
CA VAL A 148 1.31 -0.73 -9.24
C VAL A 148 2.64 0.00 -9.44
N PRO A 149 3.56 -0.52 -10.27
CA PRO A 149 4.88 0.11 -10.49
C PRO A 149 4.76 1.54 -10.97
N SER A 150 5.65 2.42 -10.50
CA SER A 150 5.74 3.78 -11.01
C SER A 150 6.47 3.79 -12.35
N PRO A 151 5.93 4.42 -13.41
CA PRO A 151 6.65 4.58 -14.66
C PRO A 151 7.70 5.69 -14.60
N ASN A 152 7.65 6.56 -13.60
CA ASN A 152 8.48 7.76 -13.46
C ASN A 152 9.69 7.52 -12.56
N VAL A 153 10.34 6.35 -12.69
CA VAL A 153 11.52 5.98 -11.91
C VAL A 153 12.63 5.51 -12.83
N SER A 154 13.90 5.77 -12.43
CA SER A 154 15.07 5.37 -13.22
C SER A 154 15.04 3.87 -13.53
N GLU A 155 15.39 3.51 -14.76
CA GLU A 155 15.57 2.11 -15.21
C GLU A 155 14.35 1.20 -14.94
N ASN A 156 13.17 1.78 -14.80
CA ASN A 156 11.93 1.03 -14.53
C ASN A 156 12.05 0.05 -13.33
N HIS A 157 12.88 0.40 -12.33
CA HIS A 157 13.24 -0.50 -11.25
C HIS A 157 12.02 -1.01 -10.45
N GLN A 158 10.93 -0.23 -10.35
CA GLN A 158 9.73 -0.70 -9.66
C GLN A 158 9.02 -1.84 -10.41
N PHE A 159 9.05 -1.82 -11.74
CA PHE A 159 8.53 -2.95 -12.53
C PHE A 159 9.36 -4.21 -12.27
N HIS A 160 10.69 -4.10 -12.31
CA HIS A 160 11.56 -5.24 -12.01
C HIS A 160 11.37 -5.78 -10.60
N ASN A 161 11.20 -4.88 -9.62
CA ASN A 161 10.89 -5.26 -8.24
C ASN A 161 9.57 -6.05 -8.14
N ALA A 162 8.50 -5.57 -8.79
CA ALA A 162 7.22 -6.26 -8.81
C ALA A 162 7.33 -7.64 -9.48
N MET A 163 7.99 -7.71 -10.63
CA MET A 163 8.18 -8.97 -11.37
C MET A 163 8.99 -10.00 -10.58
N ALA A 164 9.91 -9.57 -9.72
CA ALA A 164 10.64 -10.48 -8.84
C ALA A 164 9.72 -11.22 -7.86
N LEU A 165 8.62 -10.62 -7.43
CA LEU A 165 7.60 -11.27 -6.59
C LEU A 165 6.63 -12.10 -7.43
N VAL A 166 6.15 -11.57 -8.55
CA VAL A 166 5.25 -12.28 -9.48
C VAL A 166 5.86 -13.59 -9.93
N ASN A 167 7.13 -13.59 -10.34
CA ASN A 167 7.85 -14.79 -10.79
C ASN A 167 8.03 -15.85 -9.69
N LYS A 168 7.86 -15.47 -8.43
CA LYS A 168 7.87 -16.38 -7.27
C LYS A 168 6.46 -16.77 -6.81
N GLY A 169 5.42 -16.33 -7.51
CA GLY A 169 4.03 -16.55 -7.13
C GLY A 169 3.61 -15.82 -5.84
N ALA A 170 4.29 -14.71 -5.50
CA ALA A 170 4.08 -13.98 -4.25
C ALA A 170 3.33 -12.65 -4.43
N ALA A 171 2.90 -12.34 -5.65
CA ALA A 171 2.05 -11.20 -6.01
C ALA A 171 1.34 -11.46 -7.34
#